data_f49a255c7c64297a6f4507a0cd75395d
#
_entry.id   f49a255c7c64297a6f4507a0cd75395d
#
_cell.length_a   1.000
_cell.length_b   1.000
_cell.length_c   1.000
_cell.angle_alpha   90.00
_cell.angle_beta   90.00
_cell.angle_gamma   90.00
#
_symmetry.space_group_name_H-M   'P 1'
#
loop_
_entity.id
_entity.type
_entity.pdbx_description
1 polymer ?
#
loop_
_entity_poly.entity_id
_entity_poly.type
_entity_poly.pdbx_seq_one_letter_code
_entity_poly.pdbx_strand_id
1 'polypeptide(L)'
;MAEKRVLGAVVHGWVVPPKPGPARIVGRHVMLERLDADAHSADLFESFAGDPSLWDYMHSGPFTSASSFHRWIRDCTADAAMFYYAIRDLASGTCTGMAAYLRIEPDAGSIEVGSICFGPTLQRTKAATEAMYLMMQWAFKVGYRRYE
;
A
#
# COMPACT_ATOMS: atom_id res chain seq x y z
N MET A 1 -38.26 26.16 2.93
CA MET A 1 -37.06 26.53 3.71
C MET A 1 -36.01 25.45 3.51
N ALA A 2 -34.83 25.81 3.08
CA ALA A 2 -33.74 24.81 2.95
C ALA A 2 -33.33 24.37 4.35
N GLU A 3 -33.37 23.09 4.60
CA GLU A 3 -32.90 22.47 5.83
C GLU A 3 -31.41 22.78 6.03
N LYS A 4 -31.08 23.42 7.14
CA LYS A 4 -29.71 23.85 7.44
C LYS A 4 -28.87 22.56 7.66
N ARG A 5 -28.03 22.21 6.68
CA ARG A 5 -27.09 21.09 6.82
C ARG A 5 -26.23 21.30 8.06
N VAL A 6 -26.26 20.35 8.97
CA VAL A 6 -25.34 20.31 10.10
C VAL A 6 -23.97 19.89 9.57
N LEU A 7 -23.05 20.82 9.50
CA LEU A 7 -21.66 20.56 9.13
C LEU A 7 -20.88 20.12 10.36
N GLY A 8 -19.81 19.35 10.14
CA GLY A 8 -18.86 19.01 11.20
C GLY A 8 -18.14 20.24 11.75
N ALA A 9 -17.44 20.06 12.87
CA ALA A 9 -16.67 21.13 13.47
C ALA A 9 -15.55 21.62 12.55
N VAL A 10 -15.32 22.93 12.56
CA VAL A 10 -14.20 23.54 11.81
C VAL A 10 -12.87 23.05 12.40
N VAL A 11 -11.98 22.60 11.56
CA VAL A 11 -10.61 22.20 11.94
C VAL A 11 -9.69 23.42 11.74
N HIS A 12 -9.33 24.05 12.86
CA HIS A 12 -8.44 25.21 12.82
C HIS A 12 -6.98 24.77 12.70
N GLY A 13 -6.18 25.51 11.92
CA GLY A 13 -4.75 25.28 11.80
C GLY A 13 -4.36 24.00 11.04
N TRP A 14 -5.31 23.39 10.31
CA TRP A 14 -4.98 22.26 9.45
C TRP A 14 -4.08 22.69 8.29
N VAL A 15 -3.02 21.93 8.07
CA VAL A 15 -2.05 22.12 6.99
C VAL A 15 -2.21 20.98 5.98
N VAL A 16 -2.16 21.30 4.70
CA VAL A 16 -2.21 20.32 3.61
C VAL A 16 -1.07 19.31 3.79
N PRO A 17 -1.37 18.02 3.91
CA PRO A 17 -0.34 17.00 4.07
C PRO A 17 0.47 16.80 2.80
N PRO A 18 1.70 16.25 2.92
CA PRO A 18 2.50 15.90 1.75
C PRO A 18 1.95 14.66 1.06
N LYS A 19 2.31 14.48 -0.21
CA LYS A 19 2.16 13.19 -0.89
C LYS A 19 3.08 12.14 -0.26
N PRO A 20 2.74 10.82 -0.36
CA PRO A 20 3.62 9.76 0.11
C PRO A 20 5.03 9.87 -0.48
N GLY A 21 6.04 9.70 0.36
CA GLY A 21 7.43 9.84 -0.03
C GLY A 21 8.45 8.98 0.71
N PRO A 22 8.16 8.44 1.93
CA PRO A 22 9.15 7.65 2.64
C PRO A 22 9.64 6.45 1.83
N ALA A 23 10.96 6.29 1.71
CA ALA A 23 11.55 5.11 1.06
C ALA A 23 11.32 3.84 1.89
N ARG A 24 11.25 3.99 3.20
CA ARG A 24 11.03 2.90 4.16
C ARG A 24 10.16 3.35 5.32
N ILE A 25 9.32 2.44 5.81
CA ILE A 25 8.63 2.58 7.09
C ILE A 25 8.88 1.29 7.86
N VAL A 26 9.58 1.40 8.98
CA VAL A 26 10.05 0.24 9.76
C VAL A 26 9.08 -0.05 10.90
N GLY A 27 8.58 -1.27 10.94
CA GLY A 27 7.79 -1.80 12.04
C GLY A 27 8.58 -2.78 12.90
N ARG A 28 7.87 -3.50 13.74
CA ARG A 28 8.43 -4.56 14.59
C ARG A 28 8.54 -5.89 13.85
N HIS A 29 7.55 -6.20 13.01
CA HIS A 29 7.43 -7.46 12.27
C HIS A 29 7.64 -7.30 10.77
N VAL A 30 7.43 -6.08 10.25
CA VAL A 30 7.57 -5.77 8.83
C VAL A 30 8.37 -4.50 8.60
N MET A 31 8.90 -4.39 7.40
CA MET A 31 9.39 -3.14 6.84
C MET A 31 8.69 -2.90 5.51
N LEU A 32 8.08 -1.73 5.38
CA LEU A 32 7.56 -1.26 4.10
C LEU A 32 8.70 -0.62 3.33
N GLU A 33 8.92 -1.07 2.11
CA GLU A 33 9.93 -0.53 1.22
C GLU A 33 9.25 0.03 -0.03
N ARG A 34 9.60 1.24 -0.46
CA ARG A 34 9.11 1.76 -1.73
C ARG A 34 9.33 0.71 -2.82
N LEU A 35 8.25 0.35 -3.52
CA LEU A 35 8.30 -0.73 -4.50
C LEU A 35 9.31 -0.41 -5.61
N ASP A 36 10.16 -1.37 -5.92
CA ASP A 36 11.12 -1.36 -7.00
C ASP A 36 11.14 -2.73 -7.66
N ALA A 37 11.10 -2.76 -8.99
CA ALA A 37 10.97 -4.02 -9.73
C ALA A 37 12.21 -4.91 -9.58
N ASP A 38 13.41 -4.31 -9.63
CA ASP A 38 14.65 -5.07 -9.57
C ASP A 38 14.90 -5.61 -8.16
N ALA A 39 14.52 -4.83 -7.13
CA ALA A 39 14.73 -5.22 -5.75
C ALA A 39 13.69 -6.23 -5.22
N HIS A 40 12.44 -6.19 -5.71
CA HIS A 40 11.34 -6.87 -5.03
C HIS A 40 10.61 -7.92 -5.88
N SER A 41 10.70 -7.84 -7.22
CA SER A 41 9.84 -8.69 -8.07
C SER A 41 10.12 -10.20 -7.91
N ALA A 42 11.34 -10.61 -7.66
CA ALA A 42 11.68 -12.02 -7.50
C ALA A 42 11.00 -12.62 -6.26
N ASP A 43 11.14 -11.98 -5.11
CA ASP A 43 10.49 -12.41 -3.86
C ASP A 43 8.97 -12.43 -3.98
N LEU A 44 8.40 -11.35 -4.55
CA LEU A 44 6.95 -11.22 -4.69
C LEU A 44 6.38 -12.25 -5.67
N PHE A 45 7.06 -12.50 -6.79
CA PHE A 45 6.64 -13.52 -7.75
C PHE A 45 6.61 -14.91 -7.11
N GLU A 46 7.67 -15.27 -6.39
CA GLU A 46 7.73 -16.53 -5.66
C GLU A 46 6.64 -16.63 -4.59
N SER A 47 6.44 -15.58 -3.81
CA SER A 47 5.43 -15.53 -2.76
C SER A 47 4.00 -15.68 -3.30
N PHE A 48 3.70 -15.10 -4.47
CA PHE A 48 2.36 -15.12 -5.05
C PHE A 48 2.08 -16.37 -5.89
N ALA A 49 3.11 -17.07 -6.36
CA ALA A 49 2.97 -18.26 -7.20
C ALA A 49 2.28 -19.43 -6.48
N GLY A 50 2.29 -19.44 -5.15
CA GLY A 50 1.70 -20.51 -4.34
C GLY A 50 0.17 -20.51 -4.31
N ASP A 51 -0.49 -19.43 -4.72
CA ASP A 51 -1.95 -19.31 -4.67
C ASP A 51 -2.49 -18.50 -5.86
N PRO A 52 -2.88 -19.16 -6.94
CA PRO A 52 -3.48 -18.46 -8.10
C PRO A 52 -4.75 -17.67 -7.78
N SER A 53 -5.47 -18.02 -6.71
CA SER A 53 -6.71 -17.33 -6.32
C SER A 53 -6.48 -15.90 -5.82
N LEU A 54 -5.24 -15.52 -5.52
CA LEU A 54 -4.88 -14.13 -5.18
C LEU A 54 -5.32 -13.13 -6.24
N TRP A 55 -5.41 -13.57 -7.48
CA TRP A 55 -5.70 -12.73 -8.63
C TRP A 55 -7.18 -12.60 -8.95
N ASP A 56 -8.05 -13.38 -8.29
CA ASP A 56 -9.49 -13.43 -8.61
C ASP A 56 -10.19 -12.07 -8.50
N TYR A 57 -9.72 -11.22 -7.59
CA TYR A 57 -10.27 -9.89 -7.35
C TYR A 57 -9.29 -8.75 -7.68
N MET A 58 -8.17 -9.09 -8.31
CA MET A 58 -7.19 -8.10 -8.76
C MET A 58 -7.46 -7.68 -10.20
N HIS A 59 -7.10 -6.45 -10.54
CA HIS A 59 -7.22 -5.95 -11.92
C HIS A 59 -6.20 -6.55 -12.87
N SER A 60 -5.18 -7.23 -12.34
CA SER A 60 -4.06 -7.80 -13.09
C SER A 60 -3.82 -9.24 -12.67
N GLY A 61 -3.03 -9.96 -13.46
CA GLY A 61 -2.68 -11.36 -13.17
C GLY A 61 -3.75 -12.38 -13.64
N PRO A 62 -3.53 -13.66 -13.38
CA PRO A 62 -2.29 -14.23 -12.87
C PRO A 62 -1.11 -14.08 -13.85
N PHE A 63 0.11 -14.14 -13.33
CA PHE A 63 1.35 -14.06 -14.11
C PHE A 63 1.99 -15.44 -14.20
N THR A 64 2.38 -15.83 -15.42
CA THR A 64 2.94 -17.15 -15.72
C THR A 64 4.47 -17.15 -15.80
N SER A 65 5.09 -15.98 -15.82
CA SER A 65 6.55 -15.86 -15.88
C SER A 65 7.07 -14.71 -15.00
N ALA A 66 8.28 -14.89 -14.49
CA ALA A 66 8.97 -13.87 -13.71
C ALA A 66 9.16 -12.57 -14.52
N SER A 67 9.40 -12.66 -15.82
CA SER A 67 9.61 -11.50 -16.67
C SER A 67 8.31 -10.69 -16.89
N SER A 68 7.16 -11.35 -17.06
CA SER A 68 5.88 -10.66 -17.17
C SER A 68 5.48 -10.00 -15.84
N PHE A 69 5.76 -10.66 -14.73
CA PHE A 69 5.55 -10.12 -13.39
C PHE A 69 6.45 -8.90 -13.12
N HIS A 70 7.74 -8.99 -13.43
CA HIS A 70 8.67 -7.87 -13.30
C HIS A 70 8.22 -6.64 -14.09
N ARG A 71 7.75 -6.85 -15.32
CA ARG A 71 7.21 -5.77 -16.16
C ARG A 71 6.00 -5.11 -15.50
N TRP A 72 5.08 -5.89 -14.97
CA TRP A 72 3.92 -5.37 -14.24
C TRP A 72 4.33 -4.56 -13.01
N ILE A 73 5.31 -5.02 -12.22
CA ILE A 73 5.83 -4.25 -11.09
C ILE A 73 6.44 -2.91 -11.56
N ARG A 74 7.16 -2.92 -12.67
CA ARG A 74 7.67 -1.67 -13.26
C ARG A 74 6.54 -0.71 -13.62
N ASP A 75 5.47 -1.22 -14.21
CA ASP A 75 4.31 -0.40 -14.57
C ASP A 75 3.64 0.17 -13.32
N CYS A 76 3.52 -0.60 -12.24
CA CYS A 76 3.05 -0.13 -10.94
C CYS A 76 3.91 1.02 -10.40
N THR A 77 5.22 0.90 -10.48
CA THR A 77 6.14 1.94 -9.98
C THR A 77 6.15 3.21 -10.85
N ALA A 78 5.79 3.09 -12.11
CA ALA A 78 5.70 4.21 -13.05
C ALA A 78 4.37 4.98 -12.96
N ASP A 79 3.36 4.43 -12.31
CA ASP A 79 2.06 5.07 -12.14
C ASP A 79 2.16 6.22 -11.14
N ALA A 80 2.09 7.45 -11.63
CA ALA A 80 2.18 8.64 -10.80
C ALA A 80 0.97 8.86 -9.87
N ALA A 81 -0.16 8.19 -10.13
CA ALA A 81 -1.37 8.28 -9.32
C ALA A 81 -1.32 7.36 -8.08
N MET A 82 -0.37 6.46 -8.01
CA MET A 82 -0.24 5.46 -6.97
C MET A 82 1.15 5.48 -6.34
N PHE A 83 1.21 5.06 -5.09
CA PHE A 83 2.49 4.92 -4.38
C PHE A 83 2.55 3.56 -3.71
N TYR A 84 3.31 2.66 -4.27
CA TYR A 84 3.40 1.26 -3.83
C TYR A 84 4.51 1.02 -2.82
N TYR A 85 4.20 0.16 -1.85
CA TYR A 85 5.18 -0.46 -0.95
C TYR A 85 5.22 -1.98 -1.16
N ALA A 86 6.44 -2.52 -1.19
CA ALA A 86 6.67 -3.94 -0.91
C ALA A 86 6.67 -4.14 0.61
N ILE A 87 6.14 -5.27 1.06
CA ILE A 87 6.05 -5.64 2.47
C ILE A 87 7.08 -6.73 2.72
N ARG A 88 8.16 -6.37 3.39
CA ARG A 88 9.19 -7.31 3.83
C ARG A 88 8.84 -7.88 5.19
N ASP A 89 8.69 -9.18 5.27
CA ASP A 89 8.58 -9.89 6.53
C ASP A 89 9.95 -9.95 7.19
N LEU A 90 10.09 -9.37 8.39
CA LEU A 90 11.38 -9.33 9.07
C LEU A 90 11.81 -10.69 9.64
N ALA A 91 10.88 -11.62 9.85
CA ALA A 91 11.20 -12.97 10.30
C ALA A 91 11.86 -13.80 9.20
N SER A 92 11.37 -13.72 7.97
CA SER A 92 11.93 -14.45 6.83
C SER A 92 12.98 -13.66 6.05
N GLY A 93 12.94 -12.31 6.15
CA GLY A 93 13.79 -11.43 5.37
C GLY A 93 13.35 -11.27 3.91
N THR A 94 12.20 -11.82 3.50
CA THR A 94 11.69 -11.79 2.12
C THR A 94 10.47 -10.88 1.99
N CYS A 95 10.25 -10.35 0.79
CA CYS A 95 9.04 -9.59 0.50
C CYS A 95 7.90 -10.55 0.17
N THR A 96 6.84 -10.52 0.97
CA THR A 96 5.72 -11.45 0.90
C THR A 96 4.38 -10.80 0.59
N GLY A 97 4.38 -9.50 0.34
CA GLY A 97 3.18 -8.76 -0.04
C GLY A 97 3.50 -7.39 -0.57
N MET A 98 2.47 -6.74 -1.07
CA MET A 98 2.50 -5.35 -1.53
C MET A 98 1.17 -4.66 -1.27
N ALA A 99 1.20 -3.34 -1.17
CA ALA A 99 0.04 -2.49 -1.03
C ALA A 99 0.37 -1.09 -1.57
N ALA A 100 -0.65 -0.30 -1.86
CA ALA A 100 -0.45 1.05 -2.39
C ALA A 100 -1.32 2.08 -1.69
N TYR A 101 -0.84 3.31 -1.65
CA TYR A 101 -1.69 4.48 -1.54
C TYR A 101 -2.21 4.85 -2.92
N LEU A 102 -3.48 5.17 -3.01
CA LEU A 102 -4.14 5.65 -4.21
C LEU A 102 -5.18 6.71 -3.85
N ARG A 103 -5.77 7.35 -4.86
CA ARG A 103 -6.68 8.47 -4.66
C ARG A 103 -6.12 9.47 -3.64
N ILE A 104 -4.87 9.84 -3.87
CA ILE A 104 -4.09 10.70 -2.99
C ILE A 104 -4.48 12.13 -3.29
N GLU A 105 -5.27 12.73 -2.39
CA GLU A 105 -5.85 14.06 -2.52
C GLU A 105 -5.44 14.94 -1.33
N PRO A 106 -4.20 15.48 -1.34
CA PRO A 106 -3.69 16.26 -0.20
C PRO A 106 -4.57 17.46 0.11
N ASP A 107 -5.06 18.16 -0.89
CA ASP A 107 -5.89 19.37 -0.71
C ASP A 107 -7.24 19.06 -0.04
N ALA A 108 -7.78 17.88 -0.28
CA ALA A 108 -8.96 17.36 0.41
C ALA A 108 -8.64 16.68 1.74
N GLY A 109 -7.38 16.39 2.00
CA GLY A 109 -6.93 15.65 3.17
C GLY A 109 -7.36 14.19 3.18
N SER A 110 -7.54 13.58 2.00
CA SER A 110 -7.95 12.18 1.87
C SER A 110 -6.92 11.33 1.14
N ILE A 111 -6.83 10.08 1.55
CA ILE A 111 -5.94 9.07 0.97
C ILE A 111 -6.57 7.69 1.16
N GLU A 112 -6.38 6.82 0.19
CA GLU A 112 -6.89 5.44 0.22
C GLU A 112 -5.73 4.45 0.22
N VAL A 113 -5.88 3.33 0.92
CA VAL A 113 -5.03 2.16 0.77
C VAL A 113 -5.74 1.13 -0.09
N GLY A 114 -5.03 0.55 -1.05
CA GLY A 114 -5.59 -0.46 -1.93
C GLY A 114 -4.51 -1.21 -2.69
N SER A 115 -4.90 -1.88 -3.74
CA SER A 115 -4.01 -2.79 -4.48
C SER A 115 -3.24 -3.72 -3.54
N ILE A 116 -3.94 -4.20 -2.50
CA ILE A 116 -3.38 -5.03 -1.45
C ILE A 116 -3.27 -6.45 -1.98
N CYS A 117 -2.05 -6.97 -2.03
CA CYS A 117 -1.79 -8.35 -2.41
C CYS A 117 -0.85 -8.98 -1.39
N PHE A 118 -1.36 -9.95 -0.63
CA PHE A 118 -0.59 -10.68 0.38
C PHE A 118 -0.38 -12.11 -0.08
N GLY A 119 0.86 -12.53 -0.19
CA GLY A 119 1.19 -13.94 -0.38
C GLY A 119 0.65 -14.82 0.77
N PRO A 120 0.48 -16.13 0.55
CA PRO A 120 -0.12 -17.02 1.55
C PRO A 120 0.58 -17.00 2.92
N THR A 121 1.88 -16.79 2.94
CA THR A 121 2.66 -16.75 4.19
C THR A 121 2.47 -15.46 4.99
N LEU A 122 2.03 -14.39 4.34
CA LEU A 122 1.74 -13.11 5.00
C LEU A 122 0.30 -13.04 5.51
N GLN A 123 -0.63 -13.68 4.81
CA GLN A 123 -2.05 -13.64 5.16
C GLN A 123 -2.30 -14.13 6.59
N ARG A 124 -3.20 -13.43 7.31
CA ARG A 124 -3.63 -13.77 8.67
C ARG A 124 -2.50 -13.78 9.70
N THR A 125 -1.51 -12.93 9.51
CA THR A 125 -0.36 -12.80 10.43
C THR A 125 -0.35 -11.44 11.13
N LYS A 126 0.40 -11.34 12.24
CA LYS A 126 0.70 -10.07 12.89
C LYS A 126 1.43 -9.11 11.93
N ALA A 127 2.30 -9.66 11.09
CA ALA A 127 3.04 -8.90 10.08
C ALA A 127 2.08 -8.20 9.10
N ALA A 128 1.06 -8.89 8.60
CA ALA A 128 0.05 -8.30 7.73
C ALA A 128 -0.73 -7.16 8.41
N THR A 129 -1.13 -7.36 9.66
CA THR A 129 -1.82 -6.34 10.46
C THR A 129 -0.93 -5.12 10.67
N GLU A 130 0.34 -5.33 11.00
CA GLU A 130 1.27 -4.22 11.20
C GLU A 130 1.52 -3.44 9.91
N ALA A 131 1.63 -4.10 8.76
CA ALA A 131 1.79 -3.41 7.47
C ALA A 131 0.64 -2.42 7.23
N MET A 132 -0.59 -2.84 7.43
CA MET A 132 -1.76 -1.97 7.28
C MET A 132 -1.78 -0.85 8.34
N TYR A 133 -1.41 -1.16 9.56
CA TYR A 133 -1.30 -0.17 10.63
C TYR A 133 -0.26 0.91 10.31
N LEU A 134 0.92 0.53 9.82
CA LEU A 134 1.99 1.47 9.49
C LEU A 134 1.58 2.44 8.38
N MET A 135 0.87 1.96 7.37
CA MET A 135 0.36 2.82 6.30
C MET A 135 -0.68 3.81 6.84
N MET A 136 -1.63 3.34 7.62
CA MET A 136 -2.64 4.21 8.25
C MET A 136 -2.00 5.21 9.22
N GLN A 137 -1.06 4.76 10.05
CA GLN A 137 -0.37 5.62 11.02
C GLN A 137 0.40 6.75 10.32
N TRP A 138 1.12 6.44 9.24
CA TRP A 138 1.82 7.46 8.47
C TRP A 138 0.84 8.51 7.93
N ALA A 139 -0.25 8.09 7.33
CA ALA A 139 -1.24 9.00 6.75
C ALA A 139 -1.79 9.99 7.78
N PHE A 140 -2.21 9.51 8.93
CA PHE A 140 -2.72 10.41 9.99
C PHE A 140 -1.62 11.26 10.62
N LYS A 141 -0.42 10.73 10.79
CA LYS A 141 0.71 11.47 11.37
C LYS A 141 1.12 12.67 10.53
N VAL A 142 1.04 12.57 9.20
CA VAL A 142 1.38 13.69 8.31
C VAL A 142 0.23 14.65 8.04
N GLY A 143 -0.98 14.36 8.54
CA GLY A 143 -2.10 15.29 8.53
C GLY A 143 -3.28 14.95 7.64
N TYR A 144 -3.31 13.77 6.99
CA TYR A 144 -4.52 13.31 6.31
C TYR A 144 -5.66 13.18 7.31
N ARG A 145 -6.86 13.57 6.89
CA ARG A 145 -8.06 13.59 7.74
C ARG A 145 -9.02 12.47 7.45
N ARG A 146 -8.95 11.90 6.24
CA ARG A 146 -9.77 10.79 5.79
C ARG A 146 -8.87 9.71 5.19
N TYR A 147 -8.97 8.54 5.77
CA TYR A 147 -8.27 7.34 5.32
C TYR A 147 -9.30 6.29 4.89
N GLU A 148 -9.19 5.77 3.69
CA GLU A 148 -10.11 4.82 3.09
C GLU A 148 -9.45 3.47 2.81
#